data_3acbde2afa71ea871425966eb8c5632e
#
_entry.id   3acbde2afa71ea871425966eb8c5632e
#
_cell.length_a   1.000
_cell.length_b   1.000
_cell.length_c   1.000
_cell.angle_alpha   90.00
_cell.angle_beta   90.00
_cell.angle_gamma   90.00
#
_symmetry.space_group_name_H-M   'P 1'
#
loop_
_entity.id
_entity.type
_entity.pdbx_description
1 polymer ?
#
loop_
_entity_poly.entity_id
_entity_poly.type
_entity_poly.pdbx_seq_one_letter_code
_entity_poly.pdbx_strand_id
1 'polypeptide(L)'
;HYTHWFQPLTGITAEKHDAFVTHPDEYGKMIMEFSGKELIKGEPDASSFPSGGLRATFEARGYTAWDITSPAFLKEDATGVILCIPTAFCSYKGEALDKKTPLLRSMEAVSTQALRIVRLFGNTEATKVVASVGPEQEYFLVDRDKYLKREDLIFAGRTLFGAPAPKGQELEDHYFGTIRERIGSFMKDLNIELWKLGVTAKTQHNEVAPAQHELAPIYETANIAVDHNQLVMETMKKVAGRHGMTCLLHEKPFAGVNGSGKHNNWSLGTDNGVNLLDPGDTPNENIQFLLVLACILKAVDTHADLLRQSASDVGNDHRLGANEAPPAIISVFLGEQLEDCLLYTSDAAD
;
A
#
# COMPACT_ATOMS: atom_id res chain seq x y z
N HIS A 1 -23.19 -4.34 12.14
CA HIS A 1 -21.97 -5.15 12.28
C HIS A 1 -20.74 -4.26 12.36
N TYR A 2 -19.71 -4.72 13.04
CA TYR A 2 -18.38 -4.18 12.98
C TYR A 2 -17.39 -5.32 12.69
N THR A 3 -16.21 -4.98 12.19
CA THR A 3 -15.19 -5.96 11.88
C THR A 3 -13.81 -5.52 12.35
N HIS A 4 -13.04 -6.47 12.84
CA HIS A 4 -11.59 -6.33 12.91
C HIS A 4 -11.05 -6.45 11.49
N TRP A 5 -10.62 -5.34 10.93
CA TRP A 5 -10.05 -5.28 9.59
C TRP A 5 -8.52 -5.25 9.69
N PHE A 6 -7.86 -6.27 9.17
CA PHE A 6 -6.41 -6.44 9.34
C PHE A 6 -5.74 -7.01 8.09
N GLN A 7 -4.42 -6.97 8.06
CA GLN A 7 -3.58 -7.32 6.92
C GLN A 7 -2.67 -8.52 7.26
N PRO A 8 -3.16 -9.75 7.17
CA PRO A 8 -2.35 -10.94 7.42
C PRO A 8 -1.25 -11.10 6.35
N LEU A 9 -0.34 -12.04 6.56
CA LEU A 9 0.77 -12.30 5.62
C LEU A 9 0.33 -12.87 4.26
N THR A 10 -0.96 -13.06 4.04
CA THR A 10 -1.54 -13.55 2.78
C THR A 10 -1.53 -12.51 1.63
N GLY A 11 -1.22 -11.25 1.92
CA GLY A 11 -1.22 -10.16 0.94
C GLY A 11 -2.59 -9.56 0.64
N ILE A 12 -3.66 -10.08 1.24
CA ILE A 12 -5.03 -9.54 1.17
C ILE A 12 -5.52 -9.20 2.57
N THR A 13 -6.55 -8.36 2.65
CA THR A 13 -7.20 -8.03 3.91
C THR A 13 -8.03 -9.19 4.45
N ALA A 14 -8.12 -9.28 5.76
CA ALA A 14 -8.99 -10.21 6.45
C ALA A 14 -9.97 -9.45 7.35
N GLU A 15 -11.12 -10.03 7.55
CA GLU A 15 -12.19 -9.46 8.34
C GLU A 15 -12.73 -10.49 9.34
N LYS A 16 -12.96 -10.05 10.57
CA LYS A 16 -13.70 -10.82 11.56
C LYS A 16 -14.91 -10.01 12.03
N HIS A 17 -16.07 -10.42 11.60
CA HIS A 17 -17.32 -9.71 11.84
C HIS A 17 -17.94 -10.08 13.15
N ASP A 18 -18.36 -9.06 13.90
CA ASP A 18 -19.17 -9.19 15.10
C ASP A 18 -20.48 -8.41 14.98
N ALA A 19 -21.54 -8.96 15.50
CA ALA A 19 -22.83 -8.29 15.57
C ALA A 19 -22.95 -7.52 16.88
N PHE A 20 -23.59 -6.36 16.85
CA PHE A 20 -23.96 -5.61 18.06
C PHE A 20 -25.18 -6.25 18.75
N VAL A 21 -25.04 -7.48 19.19
CA VAL A 21 -26.13 -8.23 19.82
C VAL A 21 -25.75 -8.58 21.24
N THR A 22 -26.62 -8.26 22.19
CA THR A 22 -26.50 -8.66 23.59
C THR A 22 -27.41 -9.86 23.90
N HIS A 23 -27.28 -10.41 25.09
CA HIS A 23 -28.19 -11.44 25.56
C HIS A 23 -29.64 -10.97 25.53
N PRO A 24 -30.60 -11.87 25.26
CA PRO A 24 -32.00 -11.54 25.33
C PRO A 24 -32.38 -10.95 26.70
N ASP A 25 -33.33 -10.01 26.69
CA ASP A 25 -33.90 -9.48 27.91
C ASP A 25 -34.80 -10.55 28.63
N GLU A 26 -35.39 -10.20 29.76
CA GLU A 26 -36.25 -11.09 30.53
C GLU A 26 -37.51 -11.57 29.78
N TYR A 27 -37.85 -10.91 28.66
CA TYR A 27 -38.96 -11.27 27.77
C TYR A 27 -38.48 -12.07 26.54
N GLY A 28 -37.21 -12.43 26.47
CA GLY A 28 -36.64 -13.17 25.34
C GLY A 28 -36.37 -12.32 24.10
N LYS A 29 -36.40 -10.98 24.21
CA LYS A 29 -36.18 -10.05 23.11
C LYS A 29 -34.71 -9.77 22.94
N MET A 30 -34.20 -9.98 21.75
CA MET A 30 -32.81 -9.63 21.39
C MET A 30 -32.61 -8.11 21.37
N ILE A 31 -31.58 -7.65 22.02
CA ILE A 31 -31.19 -6.24 22.06
C ILE A 31 -29.97 -6.02 21.17
N MET A 32 -30.07 -5.02 20.31
CA MET A 32 -28.95 -4.50 19.53
C MET A 32 -28.40 -3.27 20.22
N GLU A 33 -27.15 -3.33 20.70
CA GLU A 33 -26.51 -2.25 21.41
C GLU A 33 -25.15 -1.93 20.83
N PHE A 34 -24.98 -0.70 20.37
CA PHE A 34 -23.67 -0.15 20.01
C PHE A 34 -23.09 0.53 21.24
N SER A 35 -22.16 -0.14 21.90
CA SER A 35 -21.48 0.41 23.09
C SER A 35 -19.98 0.21 23.02
N GLY A 36 -19.24 1.08 23.68
CA GLY A 36 -17.79 0.93 23.85
C GLY A 36 -17.39 -0.37 24.55
N LYS A 37 -18.27 -0.95 25.35
CA LYS A 37 -18.05 -2.25 25.99
C LYS A 37 -17.99 -3.38 24.97
N GLU A 38 -18.83 -3.34 23.93
CA GLU A 38 -18.81 -4.34 22.87
C GLU A 38 -17.54 -4.21 22.01
N LEU A 39 -17.09 -2.99 21.75
CA LEU A 39 -15.85 -2.77 21.02
C LEU A 39 -14.61 -3.26 21.81
N ILE A 40 -14.60 -3.13 23.13
CA ILE A 40 -13.51 -3.60 24.00
C ILE A 40 -13.46 -5.13 24.08
N LYS A 41 -14.60 -5.81 24.01
CA LYS A 41 -14.68 -7.29 24.08
C LYS A 41 -14.15 -7.99 22.84
N GLY A 42 -13.87 -7.27 21.79
CA GLY A 42 -13.54 -7.83 20.51
C GLY A 42 -12.09 -8.32 20.39
N GLU A 43 -11.63 -9.17 21.29
CA GLU A 43 -10.37 -9.88 21.04
C GLU A 43 -10.65 -11.18 20.29
N PRO A 44 -10.49 -11.22 18.98
CA PRO A 44 -10.55 -12.48 18.30
C PRO A 44 -9.33 -13.29 18.66
N ASP A 45 -9.57 -14.41 19.30
CA ASP A 45 -8.60 -15.48 19.32
C ASP A 45 -8.34 -15.94 17.88
N ALA A 46 -7.21 -15.54 17.36
CA ALA A 46 -6.79 -15.90 16.00
C ALA A 46 -6.11 -17.28 15.95
N SER A 47 -6.32 -18.12 16.93
CA SER A 47 -5.76 -19.48 17.01
C SER A 47 -6.11 -20.37 15.83
N SER A 48 -7.22 -20.07 15.14
CA SER A 48 -7.66 -20.78 13.94
C SER A 48 -7.05 -20.25 12.64
N PHE A 49 -6.38 -19.10 12.65
CA PHE A 49 -5.70 -18.59 11.46
C PHE A 49 -4.43 -19.40 11.18
N PRO A 50 -4.15 -19.69 9.90
CA PRO A 50 -2.93 -20.35 9.52
C PRO A 50 -1.73 -19.44 9.79
N SER A 51 -1.08 -19.58 10.92
CA SER A 51 0.16 -18.93 11.27
C SER A 51 1.33 -19.82 10.88
N GLY A 52 1.65 -19.92 9.60
CA GLY A 52 2.89 -20.52 9.11
C GLY A 52 3.30 -21.88 9.70
N GLY A 53 2.36 -22.73 10.10
CA GLY A 53 2.64 -24.08 10.62
C GLY A 53 3.01 -24.16 12.10
N LEU A 54 3.09 -23.09 12.85
CA LEU A 54 3.42 -23.06 14.28
C LEU A 54 2.20 -23.29 15.19
N ARG A 55 1.21 -24.01 14.73
CA ARG A 55 -0.04 -24.29 15.46
C ARG A 55 0.14 -25.13 16.73
N ALA A 56 1.28 -25.76 16.91
CA ALA A 56 1.45 -26.78 17.95
C ALA A 56 1.63 -26.20 19.36
N THR A 57 1.81 -24.89 19.51
CA THR A 57 2.09 -24.29 20.80
C THR A 57 1.10 -23.20 21.15
N PHE A 58 0.78 -23.07 22.40
CA PHE A 58 -0.01 -21.97 22.98
C PHE A 58 0.58 -20.60 22.62
N GLU A 59 1.86 -20.54 22.32
CA GLU A 59 2.61 -19.36 21.94
C GLU A 59 2.31 -18.86 20.51
N ALA A 60 1.75 -19.71 19.66
CA ALA A 60 1.36 -19.37 18.29
C ALA A 60 -0.03 -18.72 18.19
N ARG A 61 -0.74 -18.59 19.30
CA ARG A 61 -2.02 -17.89 19.34
C ARG A 61 -1.76 -16.39 19.20
N GLY A 62 -2.38 -15.81 18.19
CA GLY A 62 -2.37 -14.38 18.00
C GLY A 62 -3.68 -13.74 18.43
N TYR A 63 -3.62 -12.47 18.68
CA TYR A 63 -4.78 -11.64 18.89
C TYR A 63 -4.68 -10.39 18.02
N THR A 64 -5.83 -9.77 17.81
CA THR A 64 -5.93 -8.48 17.10
C THR A 64 -6.02 -7.35 18.10
N ALA A 65 -5.24 -6.29 17.88
CA ALA A 65 -5.26 -5.07 18.66
C ALA A 65 -5.68 -3.90 17.77
N TRP A 66 -6.53 -3.01 18.28
CA TRP A 66 -6.92 -1.82 17.54
C TRP A 66 -5.71 -0.97 17.18
N ASP A 67 -5.63 -0.57 15.91
CA ASP A 67 -4.69 0.46 15.49
C ASP A 67 -5.35 1.82 15.66
N ILE A 68 -5.04 2.49 16.75
CA ILE A 68 -5.57 3.81 17.08
C ILE A 68 -4.99 4.94 16.21
N THR A 69 -4.02 4.64 15.37
CA THR A 69 -3.38 5.60 14.45
C THR A 69 -3.99 5.59 13.05
N SER A 70 -4.88 4.63 12.76
CA SER A 70 -5.63 4.55 11.52
C SER A 70 -7.12 4.81 11.76
N PRO A 71 -7.78 5.61 10.93
CA PRO A 71 -9.22 5.88 11.08
C PRO A 71 -10.05 4.62 10.79
N ALA A 72 -11.10 4.42 11.58
CA ALA A 72 -12.14 3.47 11.22
C ALA A 72 -12.97 4.01 10.06
N PHE A 73 -13.50 3.13 9.23
CA PHE A 73 -14.28 3.49 8.05
C PHE A 73 -15.54 2.64 7.91
N LEU A 74 -16.50 3.13 7.13
CA LEU A 74 -17.72 2.39 6.83
C LEU A 74 -17.62 1.77 5.44
N LYS A 75 -17.87 0.47 5.38
CA LYS A 75 -17.96 -0.30 4.15
C LYS A 75 -19.42 -0.62 3.89
N GLU A 76 -19.93 -0.23 2.74
CA GLU A 76 -21.30 -0.48 2.32
C GLU A 76 -21.32 -1.40 1.10
N ASP A 77 -22.06 -2.49 1.21
CA ASP A 77 -22.28 -3.41 0.10
C ASP A 77 -23.66 -4.09 0.19
N ALA A 78 -23.90 -5.11 -0.63
CA ALA A 78 -25.16 -5.83 -0.64
C ALA A 78 -25.50 -6.53 0.70
N THR A 79 -24.53 -6.70 1.59
CA THR A 79 -24.72 -7.31 2.91
C THR A 79 -25.10 -6.30 3.99
N GLY A 80 -24.99 -4.99 3.68
CA GLY A 80 -25.33 -3.90 4.58
C GLY A 80 -24.15 -2.97 4.84
N VAL A 81 -24.21 -2.24 5.95
CA VAL A 81 -23.16 -1.32 6.39
C VAL A 81 -22.35 -1.96 7.52
N ILE A 82 -21.03 -1.97 7.34
CA ILE A 82 -20.08 -2.57 8.26
C ILE A 82 -19.10 -1.51 8.74
N LEU A 83 -18.96 -1.36 10.06
CA LEU A 83 -17.90 -0.54 10.64
C LEU A 83 -16.60 -1.35 10.63
N CYS A 84 -15.65 -0.95 9.80
CA CYS A 84 -14.32 -1.53 9.71
C CYS A 84 -13.36 -0.77 10.63
N ILE A 85 -12.72 -1.49 11.54
CA ILE A 85 -11.75 -0.91 12.48
C ILE A 85 -10.38 -1.50 12.15
N PRO A 86 -9.43 -0.68 11.70
CA PRO A 86 -8.08 -1.13 11.41
C PRO A 86 -7.41 -1.77 12.64
N THR A 87 -6.75 -2.88 12.43
CA THR A 87 -6.28 -3.74 13.51
C THR A 87 -4.90 -4.30 13.17
N ALA A 88 -4.03 -4.37 14.17
CA ALA A 88 -2.77 -5.11 14.09
C ALA A 88 -2.97 -6.54 14.61
N PHE A 89 -2.26 -7.50 14.02
CA PHE A 89 -2.31 -8.91 14.41
C PHE A 89 -0.93 -9.34 14.95
N CYS A 90 -0.89 -9.74 16.20
CA CYS A 90 0.34 -10.10 16.89
C CYS A 90 0.16 -11.33 17.79
N SER A 91 1.28 -11.99 18.13
CA SER A 91 1.29 -13.08 19.08
C SER A 91 1.09 -12.55 20.51
N TYR A 92 0.84 -13.48 21.44
CA TYR A 92 0.70 -13.16 22.86
C TYR A 92 1.96 -12.49 23.46
N LYS A 93 3.13 -12.76 22.88
CA LYS A 93 4.40 -12.13 23.27
C LYS A 93 4.71 -10.86 22.48
N GLY A 94 3.80 -10.43 21.61
CA GLY A 94 3.96 -9.23 20.80
C GLY A 94 4.75 -9.43 19.51
N GLU A 95 5.01 -10.65 19.08
CA GLU A 95 5.60 -10.93 17.77
C GLU A 95 4.63 -10.58 16.66
N ALA A 96 5.14 -10.01 15.56
CA ALA A 96 4.32 -9.65 14.43
C ALA A 96 3.82 -10.91 13.68
N LEU A 97 2.51 -11.00 13.49
CA LEU A 97 1.85 -12.03 12.68
C LEU A 97 1.17 -11.44 11.43
N ASP A 98 1.41 -10.16 11.18
CA ASP A 98 0.91 -9.40 10.03
C ASP A 98 2.01 -8.50 9.45
N LYS A 99 1.66 -7.75 8.41
CA LYS A 99 2.56 -6.75 7.82
C LYS A 99 2.45 -5.38 8.51
N LYS A 100 1.37 -5.09 9.22
CA LYS A 100 1.12 -3.80 9.84
C LYS A 100 1.93 -3.59 11.12
N THR A 101 2.07 -4.59 11.96
CA THR A 101 2.84 -4.50 13.20
C THR A 101 4.29 -4.04 12.96
N PRO A 102 5.08 -4.65 12.05
CA PRO A 102 6.44 -4.16 11.77
C PRO A 102 6.43 -2.76 11.15
N LEU A 103 5.45 -2.39 10.34
CA LEU A 103 5.32 -1.04 9.80
C LEU A 103 5.15 -0.01 10.92
N LEU A 104 4.22 -0.20 11.83
CA LEU A 104 3.98 0.72 12.95
C LEU A 104 5.21 0.87 13.84
N ARG A 105 5.90 -0.22 14.13
CA ARG A 105 7.14 -0.21 14.89
C ARG A 105 8.27 0.54 14.19
N SER A 106 8.40 0.35 12.87
CA SER A 106 9.41 1.05 12.07
C SER A 106 9.15 2.55 12.02
N MET A 107 7.89 2.97 11.91
CA MET A 107 7.51 4.39 11.95
C MET A 107 7.89 5.04 13.28
N GLU A 108 7.65 4.37 14.40
CA GLU A 108 8.05 4.85 15.72
C GLU A 108 9.57 4.93 15.88
N ALA A 109 10.29 3.90 15.41
CA ALA A 109 11.74 3.87 15.44
C ALA A 109 12.36 5.00 14.62
N VAL A 110 11.86 5.22 13.41
CA VAL A 110 12.32 6.33 12.54
C VAL A 110 12.02 7.68 13.19
N SER A 111 10.81 7.88 13.73
CA SER A 111 10.43 9.11 14.42
C SER A 111 11.39 9.43 15.56
N THR A 112 11.66 8.44 16.42
CA THR A 112 12.54 8.59 17.57
C THR A 112 13.96 9.00 17.15
N GLN A 113 14.54 8.36 16.13
CA GLN A 113 15.90 8.66 15.70
C GLN A 113 15.99 9.97 14.90
N ALA A 114 15.02 10.23 14.01
CA ALA A 114 14.99 11.46 13.24
C ALA A 114 14.82 12.71 14.11
N LEU A 115 14.00 12.64 15.17
CA LEU A 115 13.87 13.74 16.13
C LEU A 115 15.20 14.12 16.80
N ARG A 116 16.11 13.16 17.02
CA ARG A 116 17.45 13.47 17.56
C ARG A 116 18.24 14.35 16.60
N ILE A 117 18.17 14.05 15.29
CA ILE A 117 18.80 14.86 14.25
C ILE A 117 18.14 16.24 14.19
N VAL A 118 16.83 16.28 14.05
CA VAL A 118 16.03 17.51 13.94
C VAL A 118 16.33 18.50 15.06
N ARG A 119 16.47 18.00 16.29
CA ARG A 119 16.81 18.82 17.47
C ARG A 119 18.24 19.36 17.44
N LEU A 120 19.19 18.62 16.87
CA LEU A 120 20.56 19.12 16.70
C LEU A 120 20.63 20.29 15.72
N PHE A 121 19.70 20.36 14.76
CA PHE A 121 19.55 21.48 13.83
C PHE A 121 18.64 22.61 14.34
N GLY A 122 18.29 22.60 15.63
CA GLY A 122 17.62 23.71 16.30
C GLY A 122 16.09 23.66 16.29
N ASN A 123 15.44 22.70 15.64
CA ASN A 123 14.00 22.52 15.74
C ASN A 123 13.65 21.74 17.01
N THR A 124 13.49 22.46 18.12
CA THR A 124 13.15 21.89 19.44
C THR A 124 11.65 21.73 19.68
N GLU A 125 10.83 22.33 18.81
CA GLU A 125 9.36 22.30 18.92
C GLU A 125 8.76 21.03 18.33
N ALA A 126 9.42 20.43 17.36
CA ALA A 126 8.97 19.17 16.77
C ALA A 126 8.88 18.06 17.82
N THR A 127 7.74 17.39 17.88
CA THR A 127 7.48 16.27 18.79
C THR A 127 7.49 14.93 18.09
N LYS A 128 7.32 14.93 16.77
CA LYS A 128 7.25 13.71 15.94
C LYS A 128 7.82 13.96 14.55
N VAL A 129 8.46 12.93 14.00
CA VAL A 129 8.77 12.82 12.57
C VAL A 129 7.90 11.73 11.96
N VAL A 130 7.26 12.04 10.86
CA VAL A 130 6.30 11.16 10.21
C VAL A 130 6.81 10.76 8.84
N ALA A 131 6.79 9.47 8.55
CA ALA A 131 6.97 8.96 7.21
C ALA A 131 5.63 9.07 6.45
N SER A 132 5.64 9.73 5.31
CA SER A 132 4.51 9.83 4.38
C SER A 132 4.79 9.06 3.10
N VAL A 133 3.73 8.50 2.50
CA VAL A 133 3.81 7.70 1.27
C VAL A 133 2.65 8.06 0.35
N GLY A 134 2.95 8.27 -0.93
CA GLY A 134 1.98 8.32 -2.02
C GLY A 134 2.14 7.09 -2.90
N PRO A 135 1.38 6.02 -2.65
CA PRO A 135 1.47 4.80 -3.45
C PRO A 135 0.69 4.98 -4.74
N GLU A 136 1.32 4.71 -5.86
CA GLU A 136 0.72 4.65 -7.18
C GLU A 136 0.36 3.19 -7.49
N GLN A 137 -0.87 2.94 -7.92
CA GLN A 137 -1.34 1.60 -8.26
C GLN A 137 -1.59 1.49 -9.75
N GLU A 138 -0.73 0.76 -10.44
CA GLU A 138 -0.96 0.33 -11.81
C GLU A 138 -1.82 -0.94 -11.84
N TYR A 139 -2.61 -1.09 -12.91
CA TYR A 139 -3.54 -2.21 -13.06
C TYR A 139 -3.95 -2.39 -14.52
N PHE A 140 -4.41 -3.60 -14.86
CA PHE A 140 -4.99 -3.90 -16.18
C PHE A 140 -6.49 -4.11 -16.08
N LEU A 141 -7.21 -3.63 -17.09
CA LEU A 141 -8.63 -3.89 -17.26
C LEU A 141 -8.87 -4.76 -18.49
N VAL A 142 -9.51 -5.89 -18.30
CA VAL A 142 -9.86 -6.83 -19.38
C VAL A 142 -11.35 -7.13 -19.38
N ASP A 143 -11.91 -7.48 -20.54
CA ASP A 143 -13.29 -7.90 -20.63
C ASP A 143 -13.56 -9.14 -19.78
N ARG A 144 -14.58 -9.08 -18.91
CA ARG A 144 -14.95 -10.19 -18.03
C ARG A 144 -15.27 -11.48 -18.78
N ASP A 145 -15.99 -11.39 -19.89
CA ASP A 145 -16.34 -12.55 -20.71
C ASP A 145 -15.12 -13.24 -21.34
N LYS A 146 -14.06 -12.49 -21.62
CA LYS A 146 -12.79 -13.01 -22.11
C LYS A 146 -11.98 -13.62 -20.98
N TYR A 147 -11.92 -12.92 -19.83
CA TYR A 147 -11.24 -13.40 -18.63
C TYR A 147 -11.78 -14.76 -18.17
N LEU A 148 -13.11 -14.93 -18.10
CA LEU A 148 -13.74 -16.17 -17.68
C LEU A 148 -13.47 -17.38 -18.58
N LYS A 149 -12.91 -17.17 -19.76
CA LYS A 149 -12.46 -18.23 -20.69
C LYS A 149 -10.97 -18.56 -20.55
N ARG A 150 -10.26 -17.90 -19.64
CA ARG A 150 -8.82 -18.02 -19.47
C ARG A 150 -8.48 -18.52 -18.06
N GLU A 151 -8.35 -19.82 -17.93
CA GLU A 151 -8.01 -20.47 -16.65
C GLU A 151 -6.66 -19.99 -16.09
N ASP A 152 -5.69 -19.70 -16.95
CA ASP A 152 -4.40 -19.15 -16.55
C ASP A 152 -4.54 -17.77 -15.87
N LEU A 153 -5.37 -16.87 -16.39
CA LEU A 153 -5.66 -15.60 -15.74
C LEU A 153 -6.43 -15.78 -14.42
N ILE A 154 -7.34 -16.74 -14.36
CA ILE A 154 -8.17 -17.01 -13.17
C ILE A 154 -7.30 -17.57 -12.03
N PHE A 155 -6.49 -18.60 -12.32
CA PHE A 155 -5.75 -19.32 -11.29
C PHE A 155 -4.35 -18.79 -11.03
N ALA A 156 -3.68 -18.23 -12.04
CA ALA A 156 -2.33 -17.68 -11.88
C ALA A 156 -2.26 -16.15 -11.90
N GLY A 157 -3.36 -15.45 -12.24
CA GLY A 157 -3.39 -13.99 -12.38
C GLY A 157 -2.65 -13.48 -13.62
N ARG A 158 -2.02 -14.36 -14.40
CA ARG A 158 -1.23 -14.04 -15.60
C ARG A 158 -1.42 -15.07 -16.69
N THR A 159 -1.07 -14.70 -17.92
CA THR A 159 -1.05 -15.63 -19.05
C THR A 159 0.11 -16.62 -18.91
N LEU A 160 -0.15 -17.91 -19.13
CA LEU A 160 0.86 -18.97 -19.12
C LEU A 160 1.15 -19.48 -20.54
N PHE A 161 0.20 -19.36 -21.45
CA PHE A 161 0.26 -19.84 -22.82
C PHE A 161 -0.60 -18.98 -23.74
N GLY A 162 -0.47 -19.20 -25.03
CA GLY A 162 -1.22 -18.51 -26.08
C GLY A 162 -0.35 -17.57 -26.90
N ALA A 163 -0.92 -17.03 -27.95
CA ALA A 163 -0.25 -16.04 -28.79
C ALA A 163 -0.11 -14.71 -28.05
N PRO A 164 0.95 -13.94 -28.30
CA PRO A 164 1.06 -12.56 -27.81
C PRO A 164 -0.10 -11.71 -28.38
N ALA A 165 -0.38 -10.60 -27.72
CA ALA A 165 -1.34 -9.63 -28.21
C ALA A 165 -0.92 -9.11 -29.60
N PRO A 166 -1.88 -8.91 -30.53
CA PRO A 166 -1.55 -8.40 -31.87
C PRO A 166 -1.04 -6.95 -31.84
N LYS A 167 -1.25 -6.24 -30.79
CA LYS A 167 -0.76 -4.88 -30.53
C LYS A 167 0.14 -4.89 -29.32
N GLY A 168 1.33 -4.29 -29.45
CA GLY A 168 2.30 -4.07 -28.39
C GLY A 168 2.24 -2.62 -27.87
N GLN A 169 3.41 -2.04 -27.67
CA GLN A 169 3.61 -0.69 -27.11
C GLN A 169 4.17 0.28 -28.14
N GLU A 170 3.88 0.06 -29.41
CA GLU A 170 4.41 0.83 -30.52
C GLU A 170 4.06 2.32 -30.35
N LEU A 171 5.07 3.17 -30.41
CA LEU A 171 4.94 4.63 -30.26
C LEU A 171 4.32 5.08 -28.93
N GLU A 172 4.21 4.19 -27.94
CA GLU A 172 3.56 4.46 -26.66
C GLU A 172 2.14 5.05 -26.83
N ASP A 173 1.45 4.61 -27.88
CA ASP A 173 0.18 5.18 -28.31
C ASP A 173 -0.98 4.94 -27.35
N HIS A 174 -0.84 3.99 -26.42
CA HIS A 174 -1.80 3.84 -25.32
C HIS A 174 -1.58 4.90 -24.24
N TYR A 175 -0.35 5.15 -23.83
CA TYR A 175 -0.01 6.15 -22.81
C TYR A 175 -0.43 7.56 -23.25
N PHE A 176 -0.11 7.93 -24.49
CA PHE A 176 -0.48 9.21 -25.08
C PHE A 176 -1.87 9.22 -25.74
N GLY A 177 -2.64 8.17 -25.58
CA GLY A 177 -3.98 8.02 -26.10
C GLY A 177 -5.07 8.60 -25.21
N THR A 178 -6.25 8.78 -25.78
CA THR A 178 -7.43 9.20 -25.02
C THR A 178 -7.99 8.07 -24.17
N ILE A 179 -8.49 8.38 -22.98
CA ILE A 179 -9.24 7.44 -22.16
C ILE A 179 -10.58 7.16 -22.83
N ARG A 180 -10.84 5.89 -23.16
CA ARG A 180 -12.11 5.46 -23.75
C ARG A 180 -13.25 5.65 -22.76
N GLU A 181 -14.44 5.98 -23.26
CA GLU A 181 -15.63 6.27 -22.44
C GLU A 181 -15.94 5.18 -21.41
N ARG A 182 -15.86 3.91 -21.79
CA ARG A 182 -16.06 2.78 -20.87
C ARG A 182 -15.08 2.77 -19.72
N ILE A 183 -13.81 3.09 -20.00
CA ILE A 183 -12.74 3.17 -19.00
C ILE A 183 -12.95 4.41 -18.12
N GLY A 184 -13.26 5.57 -18.73
CA GLY A 184 -13.57 6.78 -17.98
C GLY A 184 -14.77 6.63 -17.04
N SER A 185 -15.79 5.88 -17.45
CA SER A 185 -16.94 5.56 -16.60
C SER A 185 -16.52 4.70 -15.40
N PHE A 186 -15.68 3.70 -15.61
CA PHE A 186 -15.09 2.91 -14.52
C PHE A 186 -14.27 3.78 -13.58
N MET A 187 -13.36 4.61 -14.11
CA MET A 187 -12.50 5.51 -13.31
C MET A 187 -13.31 6.47 -12.45
N LYS A 188 -14.39 7.03 -13.00
CA LYS A 188 -15.31 7.91 -12.27
C LYS A 188 -15.98 7.18 -11.10
N ASP A 189 -16.54 6.00 -11.35
CA ASP A 189 -17.23 5.24 -10.31
C ASP A 189 -16.24 4.73 -9.24
N LEU A 190 -15.03 4.35 -9.65
CA LEU A 190 -13.95 3.98 -8.74
C LEU A 190 -13.60 5.14 -7.81
N ASN A 191 -13.43 6.35 -8.32
CA ASN A 191 -13.15 7.53 -7.50
C ASN A 191 -14.26 7.75 -6.45
N ILE A 192 -15.52 7.67 -6.86
CA ILE A 192 -16.66 7.89 -5.94
C ILE A 192 -16.65 6.86 -4.81
N GLU A 193 -16.44 5.58 -5.12
CA GLU A 193 -16.39 4.53 -4.10
C GLU A 193 -15.18 4.70 -3.17
N LEU A 194 -14.02 5.09 -3.69
CA LEU A 194 -12.82 5.35 -2.90
C LEU A 194 -12.98 6.57 -1.98
N TRP A 195 -13.59 7.65 -2.47
CA TRP A 195 -13.85 8.85 -1.64
C TRP A 195 -14.81 8.55 -0.49
N LYS A 196 -15.82 7.68 -0.69
CA LYS A 196 -16.68 7.22 0.41
C LYS A 196 -15.91 6.48 1.50
N LEU A 197 -14.82 5.81 1.14
CA LEU A 197 -13.94 5.10 2.09
C LEU A 197 -12.86 6.00 2.70
N GLY A 198 -12.82 7.28 2.34
CA GLY A 198 -11.82 8.23 2.80
C GLY A 198 -10.50 8.19 2.02
N VAL A 199 -10.41 7.40 0.95
CA VAL A 199 -9.23 7.34 0.08
C VAL A 199 -9.25 8.49 -0.89
N THR A 200 -8.23 9.34 -0.85
CA THR A 200 -8.11 10.55 -1.66
C THR A 200 -7.57 10.26 -3.06
N ALA A 201 -8.22 9.37 -3.81
CA ALA A 201 -7.92 9.10 -5.22
C ALA A 201 -8.01 10.40 -6.04
N LYS A 202 -6.93 10.75 -6.75
CA LYS A 202 -6.83 12.05 -7.43
C LYS A 202 -6.55 11.90 -8.91
N THR A 203 -5.50 11.18 -9.28
CA THR A 203 -5.02 11.09 -10.66
C THR A 203 -5.28 9.71 -11.21
N GLN A 204 -5.83 9.64 -12.42
CA GLN A 204 -5.96 8.41 -13.18
C GLN A 204 -5.62 8.69 -14.65
N HIS A 205 -4.84 7.81 -15.27
CA HIS A 205 -4.43 7.90 -16.67
C HIS A 205 -4.15 6.51 -17.28
N ASN A 206 -3.90 6.50 -18.58
CA ASN A 206 -3.43 5.30 -19.27
C ASN A 206 -1.94 5.09 -19.00
N GLU A 207 -1.55 3.83 -18.87
CA GLU A 207 -0.17 3.39 -18.83
C GLU A 207 0.31 2.89 -20.19
N VAL A 208 1.61 2.53 -20.27
CA VAL A 208 2.29 2.21 -21.53
C VAL A 208 1.75 0.92 -22.17
N ALA A 209 1.48 -0.11 -21.37
CA ALA A 209 0.97 -1.36 -21.89
C ALA A 209 -0.51 -1.24 -22.32
N PRO A 210 -0.93 -1.93 -23.39
CA PRO A 210 -2.33 -1.96 -23.80
C PRO A 210 -3.24 -2.43 -22.67
N ALA A 211 -4.32 -1.68 -22.42
CA ALA A 211 -5.30 -1.90 -21.34
C ALA A 211 -4.74 -1.74 -19.92
N GLN A 212 -3.59 -1.11 -19.78
CA GLN A 212 -3.00 -0.74 -18.49
C GLN A 212 -3.36 0.70 -18.13
N HIS A 213 -3.61 0.92 -16.85
CA HIS A 213 -3.98 2.21 -16.29
C HIS A 213 -3.34 2.38 -14.91
N GLU A 214 -3.31 3.59 -14.40
CA GLU A 214 -2.79 3.92 -13.09
C GLU A 214 -3.77 4.77 -12.29
N LEU A 215 -3.72 4.61 -10.98
CA LEU A 215 -4.38 5.46 -10.00
C LEU A 215 -3.35 5.93 -8.97
N ALA A 216 -3.26 7.25 -8.78
CA ALA A 216 -2.44 7.89 -7.77
C ALA A 216 -3.31 8.66 -6.77
N PRO A 217 -3.34 8.28 -5.48
CA PRO A 217 -3.97 9.04 -4.42
C PRO A 217 -3.06 10.19 -3.95
N ILE A 218 -3.61 11.13 -3.19
CA ILE A 218 -2.80 12.07 -2.41
C ILE A 218 -2.06 11.26 -1.33
N TYR A 219 -0.81 11.64 -1.06
CA TYR A 219 0.00 10.97 -0.04
C TYR A 219 -0.59 11.13 1.37
N GLU A 220 -0.33 10.13 2.19
CA GLU A 220 -0.76 10.05 3.59
C GLU A 220 0.38 9.52 4.47
N THR A 221 0.18 9.48 5.78
CA THR A 221 1.11 8.75 6.66
C THR A 221 1.21 7.30 6.24
N ALA A 222 2.39 6.69 6.37
CA ALA A 222 2.69 5.40 5.77
C ALA A 222 1.70 4.29 6.15
N ASN A 223 1.23 4.24 7.41
CA ASN A 223 0.22 3.26 7.84
C ASN A 223 -1.15 3.47 7.17
N ILE A 224 -1.60 4.71 7.05
CA ILE A 224 -2.86 5.07 6.37
C ILE A 224 -2.73 4.80 4.86
N ALA A 225 -1.60 5.19 4.25
CA ALA A 225 -1.35 4.93 2.83
C ALA A 225 -1.40 3.43 2.49
N VAL A 226 -0.86 2.57 3.36
CA VAL A 226 -0.91 1.12 3.19
C VAL A 226 -2.35 0.59 3.32
N ASP A 227 -3.11 1.05 4.32
CA ASP A 227 -4.52 0.71 4.48
C ASP A 227 -5.33 1.14 3.24
N HIS A 228 -5.12 2.38 2.80
CA HIS A 228 -5.77 2.91 1.59
C HIS A 228 -5.44 2.10 0.34
N ASN A 229 -4.19 1.67 0.16
CA ASN A 229 -3.83 0.85 -1.01
C ASN A 229 -4.54 -0.52 -1.01
N GLN A 230 -4.76 -1.14 0.16
CA GLN A 230 -5.56 -2.36 0.26
C GLN A 230 -7.02 -2.10 -0.14
N LEU A 231 -7.61 -0.99 0.31
CA LEU A 231 -8.96 -0.59 -0.08
C LEU A 231 -9.06 -0.28 -1.57
N VAL A 232 -8.05 0.37 -2.14
CA VAL A 232 -7.94 0.65 -3.59
C VAL A 232 -8.01 -0.66 -4.37
N MET A 233 -7.17 -1.64 -4.05
CA MET A 233 -7.12 -2.93 -4.75
C MET A 233 -8.43 -3.70 -4.66
N GLU A 234 -9.08 -3.71 -3.50
CA GLU A 234 -10.37 -4.36 -3.32
C GLU A 234 -11.47 -3.66 -4.13
N THR A 235 -11.53 -2.34 -4.04
CA THR A 235 -12.54 -1.52 -4.71
C THR A 235 -12.41 -1.58 -6.23
N MET A 236 -11.18 -1.56 -6.77
CA MET A 236 -10.92 -1.74 -8.20
C MET A 236 -11.56 -3.01 -8.75
N LYS A 237 -11.39 -4.14 -8.06
CA LYS A 237 -11.99 -5.42 -8.47
C LYS A 237 -13.51 -5.38 -8.45
N LYS A 238 -14.11 -4.81 -7.42
CA LYS A 238 -15.56 -4.68 -7.27
C LYS A 238 -16.17 -3.79 -8.36
N VAL A 239 -15.60 -2.62 -8.57
CA VAL A 239 -16.09 -1.66 -9.56
C VAL A 239 -15.89 -2.20 -10.98
N ALA A 240 -14.74 -2.82 -11.29
CA ALA A 240 -14.53 -3.44 -12.60
C ALA A 240 -15.62 -4.47 -12.93
N GLY A 241 -16.01 -5.29 -11.94
CA GLY A 241 -17.09 -6.25 -12.10
C GLY A 241 -18.44 -5.61 -12.47
N ARG A 242 -18.78 -4.45 -11.89
CA ARG A 242 -19.99 -3.68 -12.22
C ARG A 242 -19.97 -3.16 -13.66
N HIS A 243 -18.79 -2.89 -14.21
CA HIS A 243 -18.60 -2.43 -15.59
C HIS A 243 -18.37 -3.57 -16.61
N GLY A 244 -18.61 -4.83 -16.22
CA GLY A 244 -18.38 -5.99 -17.09
C GLY A 244 -16.91 -6.22 -17.44
N MET A 245 -16.02 -5.77 -16.57
CA MET A 245 -14.56 -5.92 -16.67
C MET A 245 -14.00 -6.70 -15.49
N THR A 246 -12.76 -7.14 -15.63
CA THR A 246 -11.95 -7.70 -14.56
C THR A 246 -10.69 -6.86 -14.41
N CYS A 247 -10.39 -6.45 -13.18
CA CYS A 247 -9.15 -5.77 -12.85
C CYS A 247 -8.09 -6.80 -12.48
N LEU A 248 -6.97 -6.79 -13.21
CA LEU A 248 -5.81 -7.63 -12.93
C LEU A 248 -4.78 -6.79 -12.16
N LEU A 249 -4.38 -7.30 -11.01
CA LEU A 249 -3.40 -6.68 -10.11
C LEU A 249 -2.10 -7.47 -10.01
N HIS A 250 -1.96 -8.54 -10.81
CA HIS A 250 -0.69 -9.24 -10.94
C HIS A 250 0.35 -8.29 -11.54
N GLU A 251 1.57 -8.35 -11.07
CA GLU A 251 2.66 -7.44 -11.50
C GLU A 251 3.00 -7.60 -12.98
N LYS A 252 2.85 -8.80 -13.54
CA LYS A 252 3.13 -9.10 -14.94
C LYS A 252 2.06 -10.03 -15.53
N PRO A 253 0.84 -9.53 -15.78
CA PRO A 253 -0.23 -10.39 -16.30
C PRO A 253 -0.02 -10.82 -17.75
N PHE A 254 0.76 -10.05 -18.54
CA PHE A 254 1.02 -10.32 -19.94
C PHE A 254 2.51 -10.24 -20.23
N ALA A 255 3.07 -11.30 -20.83
CA ALA A 255 4.45 -11.31 -21.27
C ALA A 255 4.66 -10.37 -22.49
N GLY A 256 5.84 -9.77 -22.60
CA GLY A 256 6.23 -8.96 -23.75
C GLY A 256 5.75 -7.50 -23.73
N VAL A 257 5.03 -7.08 -22.70
CA VAL A 257 4.63 -5.69 -22.46
C VAL A 257 4.99 -5.28 -21.04
N ASN A 258 4.86 -4.00 -20.69
CA ASN A 258 5.13 -3.51 -19.33
C ASN A 258 4.31 -4.25 -18.29
N GLY A 259 4.82 -4.34 -17.09
CA GLY A 259 4.13 -4.83 -15.92
C GLY A 259 3.54 -3.70 -15.08
N SER A 260 2.73 -4.07 -14.08
CA SER A 260 2.16 -3.13 -13.12
C SER A 260 3.05 -2.96 -11.91
N GLY A 261 3.40 -1.73 -11.62
CA GLY A 261 4.16 -1.32 -10.45
C GLY A 261 3.30 -0.78 -9.33
N LYS A 262 3.97 -0.55 -8.21
CA LYS A 262 3.52 0.27 -7.09
C LYS A 262 4.66 1.20 -6.74
N HIS A 263 4.73 2.34 -7.43
CA HIS A 263 5.70 3.35 -7.05
C HIS A 263 5.29 3.94 -5.70
N ASN A 264 6.23 3.98 -4.78
CA ASN A 264 6.01 4.53 -3.46
C ASN A 264 6.83 5.81 -3.32
N ASN A 265 6.24 6.93 -3.71
CA ASN A 265 6.81 8.24 -3.44
C ASN A 265 6.70 8.50 -1.94
N TRP A 266 7.81 8.76 -1.27
CA TRP A 266 7.82 8.89 0.18
C TRP A 266 8.65 10.06 0.67
N SER A 267 8.36 10.53 1.87
CA SER A 267 9.10 11.59 2.52
C SER A 267 9.12 11.40 4.04
N LEU A 268 9.99 12.18 4.70
CA LEU A 268 10.03 12.32 6.14
C LEU A 268 9.75 13.78 6.50
N GLY A 269 8.73 14.03 7.28
CA GLY A 269 8.35 15.37 7.70
C GLY A 269 8.15 15.46 9.21
N THR A 270 8.45 16.63 9.78
CA THR A 270 8.11 16.93 11.18
C THR A 270 6.63 17.27 11.31
N ASP A 271 6.07 17.09 12.50
CA ASP A 271 4.69 17.47 12.82
C ASP A 271 4.44 18.98 12.77
N ASN A 272 5.50 19.81 12.75
CA ASN A 272 5.41 21.26 12.54
C ASN A 272 5.77 21.70 11.11
N GLY A 273 5.76 20.77 10.12
CA GLY A 273 5.73 21.06 8.70
C GLY A 273 7.08 21.15 7.98
N VAL A 274 8.19 20.75 8.60
CA VAL A 274 9.50 20.71 7.93
C VAL A 274 9.67 19.38 7.21
N ASN A 275 9.88 19.41 5.89
CA ASN A 275 10.25 18.22 5.10
C ASN A 275 11.77 18.00 5.17
N LEU A 276 12.18 16.84 5.68
CA LEU A 276 13.61 16.52 5.84
C LEU A 276 14.30 16.12 4.53
N LEU A 277 13.54 15.86 3.47
CA LEU A 277 14.01 15.55 2.13
C LEU A 277 13.83 16.72 1.15
N ASP A 278 13.57 17.92 1.67
CA ASP A 278 13.57 19.14 0.88
C ASP A 278 15.00 19.67 0.78
N PRO A 279 15.63 19.65 -0.41
CA PRO A 279 16.98 20.15 -0.61
C PRO A 279 17.07 21.68 -0.42
N GLY A 280 15.96 22.40 -0.58
CA GLY A 280 15.94 23.87 -0.61
C GLY A 280 16.62 24.44 -1.86
N ASP A 281 16.84 25.75 -1.84
CA ASP A 281 17.45 26.48 -2.96
C ASP A 281 18.97 26.27 -3.09
N THR A 282 19.64 25.92 -1.99
CA THR A 282 21.08 25.65 -1.90
C THR A 282 21.36 24.28 -1.26
N PRO A 283 21.14 23.17 -1.99
CA PRO A 283 21.25 21.80 -1.47
C PRO A 283 22.60 21.49 -0.80
N ASN A 284 23.68 22.01 -1.35
CA ASN A 284 25.05 21.86 -0.87
C ASN A 284 25.33 22.54 0.48
N GLU A 285 24.56 23.54 0.86
CA GLU A 285 24.65 24.24 2.14
C GLU A 285 23.66 23.68 3.17
N ASN A 286 22.68 22.92 2.73
CA ASN A 286 21.65 22.33 3.59
C ASN A 286 22.18 21.06 4.29
N ILE A 287 22.96 21.25 5.33
CA ILE A 287 23.62 20.16 6.07
C ILE A 287 22.61 19.17 6.65
N GLN A 288 21.41 19.61 7.09
CA GLN A 288 20.38 18.72 7.58
C GLN A 288 19.90 17.78 6.48
N PHE A 289 19.58 18.30 5.29
CA PHE A 289 19.19 17.52 4.13
C PHE A 289 20.27 16.52 3.74
N LEU A 290 21.55 16.97 3.62
CA LEU A 290 22.68 16.12 3.25
C LEU A 290 22.91 14.98 4.26
N LEU A 291 22.77 15.26 5.55
CA LEU A 291 22.90 14.24 6.60
C LEU A 291 21.76 13.19 6.49
N VAL A 292 20.53 13.64 6.31
CA VAL A 292 19.38 12.73 6.16
C VAL A 292 19.53 11.88 4.91
N LEU A 293 19.91 12.49 3.78
CA LEU A 293 20.18 11.79 2.52
C LEU A 293 21.26 10.72 2.71
N ALA A 294 22.39 11.08 3.32
CA ALA A 294 23.48 10.14 3.58
C ALA A 294 23.05 8.97 4.49
N CYS A 295 22.21 9.23 5.49
CA CYS A 295 21.64 8.17 6.33
C CYS A 295 20.75 7.21 5.53
N ILE A 296 19.94 7.74 4.61
CA ILE A 296 19.08 6.93 3.74
C ILE A 296 19.92 6.08 2.81
N LEU A 297 20.89 6.66 2.11
CA LEU A 297 21.79 5.94 1.21
C LEU A 297 22.52 4.81 1.94
N LYS A 298 23.06 5.09 3.11
CA LYS A 298 23.71 4.07 3.94
C LYS A 298 22.76 2.98 4.38
N ALA A 299 21.52 3.32 4.75
CA ALA A 299 20.51 2.34 5.15
C ALA A 299 20.11 1.44 3.98
N VAL A 300 19.91 2.02 2.78
CA VAL A 300 19.59 1.28 1.56
C VAL A 300 20.72 0.30 1.21
N ASP A 301 21.97 0.74 1.26
CA ASP A 301 23.12 -0.12 1.00
C ASP A 301 23.25 -1.24 2.04
N THR A 302 23.15 -0.89 3.33
CA THR A 302 23.31 -1.83 4.44
C THR A 302 22.19 -2.90 4.46
N HIS A 303 20.98 -2.53 4.08
CA HIS A 303 19.79 -3.38 4.15
C HIS A 303 19.24 -3.74 2.76
N ALA A 304 20.08 -3.70 1.73
CA ALA A 304 19.70 -4.00 0.36
C ALA A 304 19.03 -5.38 0.19
N ASP A 305 19.48 -6.37 0.95
CA ASP A 305 18.90 -7.73 0.90
C ASP A 305 17.45 -7.76 1.42
N LEU A 306 17.16 -6.98 2.45
CA LEU A 306 15.80 -6.86 2.98
C LEU A 306 14.87 -6.16 1.98
N LEU A 307 15.37 -5.11 1.31
CA LEU A 307 14.63 -4.42 0.24
C LEU A 307 14.35 -5.35 -0.94
N ARG A 308 15.36 -6.13 -1.38
CA ARG A 308 15.17 -7.14 -2.43
C ARG A 308 14.16 -8.20 -2.03
N GLN A 309 14.22 -8.68 -0.79
CA GLN A 309 13.26 -9.65 -0.26
C GLN A 309 11.84 -9.11 -0.25
N SER A 310 11.63 -7.84 0.07
CA SER A 310 10.30 -7.22 0.07
C SER A 310 9.65 -7.20 -1.32
N ALA A 311 10.45 -7.16 -2.38
CA ALA A 311 10.03 -7.17 -3.77
C ALA A 311 10.05 -8.58 -4.42
N SER A 312 10.63 -9.59 -3.76
CA SER A 312 10.79 -10.95 -4.27
C SER A 312 9.57 -11.83 -3.95
N ASP A 313 8.39 -11.39 -4.37
CA ASP A 313 7.20 -12.23 -4.31
C ASP A 313 7.11 -13.11 -5.56
N VAL A 314 6.37 -14.22 -5.48
CA VAL A 314 6.22 -15.21 -6.57
C VAL A 314 5.79 -14.56 -7.90
N GLY A 315 4.98 -13.50 -7.83
CA GLY A 315 4.57 -12.72 -9.01
C GLY A 315 5.70 -11.91 -9.65
N ASN A 316 6.69 -11.47 -8.89
CA ASN A 316 7.76 -10.58 -9.35
C ASN A 316 8.85 -11.27 -10.18
N ASP A 317 8.97 -12.57 -10.14
CA ASP A 317 9.93 -13.32 -10.97
C ASP A 317 9.79 -13.00 -12.46
N HIS A 318 8.56 -12.77 -12.91
CA HIS A 318 8.25 -12.44 -14.31
C HIS A 318 8.47 -10.97 -14.64
N ARG A 319 8.65 -10.14 -13.64
CA ARG A 319 8.94 -8.72 -13.79
C ARG A 319 10.44 -8.45 -13.92
N LEU A 320 11.28 -9.34 -13.41
CA LEU A 320 12.74 -9.25 -13.53
C LEU A 320 13.15 -9.25 -15.00
N GLY A 321 13.90 -8.22 -15.41
CA GLY A 321 14.31 -8.04 -16.79
C GLY A 321 13.24 -7.47 -17.73
N ALA A 322 12.08 -7.05 -17.24
CA ALA A 322 11.11 -6.27 -18.00
C ALA A 322 11.58 -4.81 -18.20
N ASN A 323 10.86 -4.04 -19.02
CA ASN A 323 11.22 -2.65 -19.33
C ASN A 323 11.19 -1.71 -18.11
N GLU A 324 10.41 -2.05 -17.08
CA GLU A 324 10.48 -1.35 -15.80
C GLU A 324 11.60 -1.91 -14.94
N ALA A 325 12.15 -1.06 -14.05
CA ALA A 325 13.28 -1.40 -13.20
C ALA A 325 13.06 -2.71 -12.44
N PRO A 326 13.90 -3.73 -12.63
CA PRO A 326 13.75 -4.98 -11.93
C PRO A 326 14.01 -4.79 -10.44
N PRO A 327 13.26 -5.46 -9.55
CA PRO A 327 13.43 -5.35 -8.10
C PRO A 327 14.81 -5.79 -7.60
N ALA A 328 15.56 -6.54 -8.41
CA ALA A 328 16.92 -6.97 -8.08
C ALA A 328 17.97 -5.84 -8.16
N ILE A 329 17.66 -4.76 -8.88
CA ILE A 329 18.56 -3.61 -9.02
C ILE A 329 18.06 -2.50 -8.11
N ILE A 330 18.87 -2.12 -7.15
CA ILE A 330 18.66 -0.95 -6.31
C ILE A 330 19.61 0.12 -6.78
N SER A 331 19.07 1.23 -7.28
CA SER A 331 19.82 2.39 -7.72
C SER A 331 19.26 3.64 -7.04
N VAL A 332 20.12 4.64 -6.90
CA VAL A 332 19.73 5.96 -6.41
C VAL A 332 19.89 6.94 -7.57
N PHE A 333 18.84 7.67 -7.85
CA PHE A 333 18.86 8.74 -8.83
C PHE A 333 18.44 10.05 -8.13
N LEU A 334 19.34 11.01 -8.12
CA LEU A 334 19.14 12.31 -7.48
C LEU A 334 18.66 13.38 -8.48
N GLY A 335 18.75 13.10 -9.77
CA GLY A 335 18.54 14.06 -10.86
C GLY A 335 19.79 14.89 -11.16
N GLU A 336 19.99 15.21 -12.44
CA GLU A 336 21.18 15.92 -12.92
C GLU A 336 21.44 17.23 -12.15
N GLN A 337 20.38 18.00 -11.90
CA GLN A 337 20.50 19.28 -11.21
C GLN A 337 21.02 19.16 -9.77
N LEU A 338 20.57 18.16 -9.03
CA LEU A 338 21.04 17.92 -7.65
C LEU A 338 22.43 17.27 -7.66
N GLU A 339 22.70 16.37 -8.58
CA GLU A 339 24.02 15.75 -8.77
C GLU A 339 25.06 16.79 -9.12
N ASP A 340 24.80 17.67 -10.09
CA ASP A 340 25.68 18.78 -10.46
C ASP A 340 25.94 19.70 -9.26
N CYS A 341 24.91 20.04 -8.51
CA CYS A 341 25.03 20.89 -7.33
C CYS A 341 25.92 20.26 -6.24
N LEU A 342 25.83 18.96 -6.02
CA LEU A 342 26.63 18.23 -5.05
C LEU A 342 28.09 18.00 -5.53
N LEU A 343 28.28 17.78 -6.83
CA LEU A 343 29.61 17.57 -7.43
C LEU A 343 30.40 18.87 -7.54
N TYR A 344 29.76 19.97 -7.96
CA TYR A 344 30.43 21.28 -8.14
C TYR A 344 31.04 21.86 -6.87
N THR A 345 30.56 21.42 -5.70
CA THR A 345 31.07 21.88 -4.40
C THR A 345 32.23 21.05 -3.87
N SER A 346 32.43 19.84 -4.39
CA SER A 346 33.60 19.03 -4.03
C SER A 346 34.87 19.49 -4.73
N ASP A 347 34.78 20.08 -5.94
CA ASP A 347 35.94 20.58 -6.70
C ASP A 347 36.41 21.99 -6.29
N ALA A 348 35.61 22.71 -5.49
CA ALA A 348 35.99 24.04 -4.99
C ALA A 348 36.80 24.01 -3.67
N ALA A 349 37.08 22.83 -3.13
CA ALA A 349 37.79 22.61 -1.89
C ALA A 349 39.28 22.13 -2.07
N ASP A 350 39.79 22.03 -3.32
CA ASP A 350 41.18 21.77 -3.62
C ASP A 350 41.92 23.13 -3.94
#